data_b3d0422055b72a8ab4907392ccb9aa6f
#
_entry.id   b3d0422055b72a8ab4907392ccb9aa6f
#
_cell.length_a   1.000
_cell.length_b   1.000
_cell.length_c   1.000
_cell.angle_alpha   90.00
_cell.angle_beta   90.00
_cell.angle_gamma   90.00
#
_symmetry.space_group_name_H-M   'P 1'
#
loop_
_entity.id
_entity.type
_entity.pdbx_description
1 polymer ?
#
loop_
_entity_poly.entity_id
_entity_poly.type
_entity_poly.pdbx_seq_one_letter_code
_entity_poly.pdbx_strand_id
1 'polypeptide(L)'
;MTDAACDLPANFIGPGRIEILPVNLHVGTQMFVDSRNEAQTLRFYRMYLGRHDHLAITKPLPPKEIADLFLNDWVKRYDRILVLTVTSARSEIYKNTSEASYTILRDYKKVRAQANLSEPFLMRVFDSHTLFTGQGLMAFEALRLRDVGRQGFDVIRRQLESIHPKIRAYFLPNDVYYVYNRAKLRGEESVNWLTYQIGSMLDVKPIIQMVEGATEIVARPKGFNGGLDWMFAKARSEIERGLSIKAICMSYGGELDEIKQLTPYQEFVKFAHERKVATALALMSVTAGIYVGRGGFSMAYAVA
;
A
#
# COMPACT_ATOMS: atom_id res chain seq x y z
N MET A 1 -0.77 -12.78 2.46
CA MET A 1 -0.02 -11.87 3.37
C MET A 1 0.46 -10.67 2.60
N THR A 2 0.58 -9.52 3.23
CA THR A 2 1.20 -8.32 2.67
C THR A 2 2.01 -7.59 3.74
N ASP A 3 2.88 -6.64 3.38
CA ASP A 3 3.51 -5.76 4.36
C ASP A 3 2.63 -4.56 4.75
N ALA A 4 3.05 -3.81 5.77
CA ALA A 4 2.26 -2.72 6.32
C ALA A 4 2.10 -1.51 5.38
N ALA A 5 2.85 -1.41 4.28
CA ALA A 5 2.65 -0.36 3.27
C ALA A 5 1.35 -0.57 2.44
N CYS A 6 0.73 -1.72 2.55
CA CYS A 6 -0.50 -2.05 1.83
C CYS A 6 -1.71 -1.32 2.44
N ASP A 7 -2.34 -0.45 1.66
CA ASP A 7 -3.52 0.29 2.09
C ASP A 7 -4.80 -0.46 1.69
N LEU A 8 -5.36 -1.17 2.67
CA LEU A 8 -6.66 -1.84 2.60
C LEU A 8 -7.48 -1.52 3.84
N PRO A 9 -8.83 -1.51 3.74
CA PRO A 9 -9.71 -1.37 4.90
C PRO A 9 -9.47 -2.47 5.94
N ALA A 10 -9.60 -2.13 7.22
CA ALA A 10 -9.33 -3.03 8.34
C ALA A 10 -10.10 -4.36 8.28
N ASN A 11 -11.30 -4.37 7.70
CA ASN A 11 -12.09 -5.58 7.55
C ASN A 11 -11.49 -6.63 6.59
N PHE A 12 -10.48 -6.29 5.81
CA PHE A 12 -9.72 -7.24 4.98
C PHE A 12 -8.48 -7.81 5.71
N ILE A 13 -8.11 -7.22 6.86
CA ILE A 13 -6.90 -7.56 7.60
C ILE A 13 -7.24 -8.49 8.76
N GLY A 14 -6.41 -9.49 8.99
CA GLY A 14 -6.51 -10.41 10.12
C GLY A 14 -6.43 -11.88 9.73
N PRO A 15 -6.53 -12.77 10.75
CA PRO A 15 -6.45 -14.21 10.57
C PRO A 15 -7.46 -14.76 9.56
N GLY A 16 -6.99 -15.61 8.64
CA GLY A 16 -7.81 -16.19 7.58
C GLY A 16 -8.13 -15.24 6.42
N ARG A 17 -7.76 -13.97 6.50
CA ARG A 17 -7.88 -12.96 5.44
C ARG A 17 -6.50 -12.54 4.95
N ILE A 18 -6.01 -11.38 5.36
CA ILE A 18 -4.69 -10.86 5.03
C ILE A 18 -3.90 -10.65 6.31
N GLU A 19 -2.83 -11.42 6.48
CA GLU A 19 -1.83 -11.20 7.52
C GLU A 19 -0.89 -10.06 7.11
N ILE A 20 -0.42 -9.29 8.09
CA ILE A 20 0.47 -8.14 7.88
C ILE A 20 1.87 -8.46 8.37
N LEU A 21 2.85 -8.35 7.48
CA LEU A 21 4.25 -8.27 7.85
C LEU A 21 4.52 -6.82 8.33
N PRO A 22 4.85 -6.61 9.60
CA PRO A 22 4.99 -5.27 10.14
C PRO A 22 6.21 -4.55 9.58
N VAL A 23 6.16 -3.22 9.60
CA VAL A 23 7.27 -2.34 9.20
C VAL A 23 7.66 -1.46 10.38
N ASN A 24 8.94 -1.43 10.72
CA ASN A 24 9.45 -0.54 11.74
C ASN A 24 9.61 0.88 11.20
N LEU A 25 9.33 1.86 12.05
CA LEU A 25 9.47 3.29 11.77
C LEU A 25 10.30 3.93 12.86
N HIS A 26 11.20 4.82 12.48
CA HIS A 26 12.00 5.62 13.38
C HIS A 26 11.62 7.08 13.24
N VAL A 27 11.36 7.75 14.36
CA VAL A 27 11.15 9.19 14.47
C VAL A 27 12.12 9.71 15.54
N GLY A 28 13.23 10.33 15.12
CA GLY A 28 14.34 10.61 15.99
C GLY A 28 14.88 9.31 16.63
N THR A 29 14.91 9.25 17.96
CA THR A 29 15.35 8.07 18.74
C THR A 29 14.23 7.07 19.05
N GLN A 30 12.97 7.40 18.70
CA GLN A 30 11.83 6.53 19.00
C GLN A 30 11.56 5.56 17.85
N MET A 31 11.23 4.31 18.21
CA MET A 31 10.83 3.25 17.28
C MET A 31 9.34 2.98 17.42
N PHE A 32 8.66 2.88 16.28
CA PHE A 32 7.25 2.51 16.16
C PHE A 32 7.13 1.32 15.21
N VAL A 33 6.04 0.57 15.35
CA VAL A 33 5.73 -0.55 14.47
C VAL A 33 4.43 -0.27 13.75
N ASP A 34 4.46 -0.20 12.43
CA ASP A 34 3.25 -0.19 11.62
C ASP A 34 2.76 -1.63 11.45
N SER A 35 1.67 -1.96 12.11
CA SER A 35 0.95 -3.24 12.03
C SER A 35 -0.46 -3.07 11.47
N ARG A 36 -0.74 -1.94 10.84
CA ARG A 36 -2.07 -1.57 10.31
C ARG A 36 -3.16 -1.43 11.38
N ASN A 37 -2.80 -1.14 12.62
CA ASN A 37 -3.76 -0.79 13.67
C ASN A 37 -4.23 0.65 13.49
N GLU A 38 -5.51 0.86 13.15
CA GLU A 38 -6.07 2.18 12.81
C GLU A 38 -5.97 3.19 13.95
N ALA A 39 -6.23 2.78 15.19
CA ALA A 39 -6.12 3.68 16.35
C ALA A 39 -4.69 4.16 16.57
N GLN A 40 -3.69 3.28 16.43
CA GLN A 40 -2.28 3.62 16.50
C GLN A 40 -1.86 4.50 15.33
N THR A 41 -2.35 4.24 14.13
CA THR A 41 -2.11 5.05 12.92
C THR A 41 -2.60 6.48 13.11
N LEU A 42 -3.85 6.68 13.55
CA LEU A 42 -4.40 8.01 13.80
C LEU A 42 -3.66 8.74 14.92
N ARG A 43 -3.27 8.02 15.98
CA ARG A 43 -2.44 8.60 17.05
C ARG A 43 -1.08 9.06 16.50
N PHE A 44 -0.42 8.25 15.66
CA PHE A 44 0.85 8.62 15.02
C PHE A 44 0.69 9.89 14.16
N TYR A 45 -0.38 9.97 13.37
CA TYR A 45 -0.67 11.13 12.53
C TYR A 45 -0.83 12.41 13.35
N ARG A 46 -1.56 12.35 14.46
CA ARG A 46 -1.74 13.51 15.35
C ARG A 46 -0.45 13.95 16.01
N MET A 47 0.43 13.02 16.36
CA MET A 47 1.67 13.30 17.09
C MET A 47 2.80 13.74 16.18
N TYR A 48 2.95 13.14 14.99
CA TYR A 48 4.17 13.28 14.20
C TYR A 48 3.96 13.78 12.75
N LEU A 49 2.77 13.61 12.17
CA LEU A 49 2.49 14.11 10.84
C LEU A 49 1.64 15.39 10.91
N GLY A 50 2.20 16.49 10.50
CA GLY A 50 1.64 17.84 10.58
C GLY A 50 2.62 18.83 11.20
N ARG A 51 3.78 18.32 11.67
CA ARG A 51 4.92 19.16 12.08
C ARG A 51 6.10 18.76 11.22
N HIS A 52 6.86 19.74 10.75
CA HIS A 52 8.02 19.51 9.88
C HIS A 52 9.32 19.28 10.68
N ASP A 53 9.23 19.20 11.99
CA ASP A 53 10.34 19.07 12.94
C ASP A 53 10.88 17.63 13.05
N HIS A 54 10.10 16.62 12.60
CA HIS A 54 10.50 15.23 12.68
C HIS A 54 10.41 14.52 11.33
N LEU A 55 11.52 13.96 10.87
CA LEU A 55 11.56 13.08 9.71
C LEU A 55 11.38 11.62 10.18
N ALA A 56 10.24 11.04 9.85
CA ALA A 56 10.03 9.61 10.07
C ALA A 56 10.67 8.79 8.95
N ILE A 57 11.35 7.69 9.29
CA ILE A 57 12.04 6.80 8.33
C ILE A 57 11.53 5.38 8.54
N THR A 58 11.19 4.68 7.46
CA THR A 58 10.87 3.25 7.50
C THR A 58 12.15 2.42 7.56
N LYS A 59 12.13 1.36 8.36
CA LYS A 59 13.19 0.37 8.46
C LYS A 59 12.58 -1.03 8.31
N PRO A 60 12.69 -1.65 7.14
CA PRO A 60 12.22 -3.02 6.93
C PRO A 60 12.84 -3.99 7.92
N LEU A 61 12.08 -5.01 8.33
CA LEU A 61 12.60 -6.07 9.18
C LEU A 61 13.76 -6.81 8.46
N PRO A 62 14.83 -7.17 9.18
CA PRO A 62 15.90 -7.99 8.62
C PRO A 62 15.41 -9.43 8.38
N PRO A 63 16.08 -10.19 7.47
CA PRO A 63 15.66 -11.55 7.12
C PRO A 63 15.46 -12.49 8.31
N LYS A 64 16.34 -12.38 9.31
CA LYS A 64 16.25 -13.21 10.52
C LYS A 64 14.96 -12.96 11.30
N GLU A 65 14.59 -11.71 11.54
CA GLU A 65 13.38 -11.37 12.28
C GLU A 65 12.11 -11.80 11.51
N ILE A 66 12.12 -11.67 10.18
CA ILE A 66 11.04 -12.18 9.33
C ILE A 66 10.92 -13.70 9.47
N ALA A 67 12.04 -14.44 9.39
CA ALA A 67 12.03 -15.89 9.55
C ALA A 67 11.52 -16.30 10.94
N ASP A 68 11.95 -15.61 12.00
CA ASP A 68 11.49 -15.87 13.37
C ASP A 68 9.97 -15.67 13.51
N LEU A 69 9.39 -14.60 12.93
CA LEU A 69 7.94 -14.36 12.91
C LEU A 69 7.19 -15.52 12.21
N PHE A 70 7.67 -15.95 11.04
CA PHE A 70 7.06 -17.04 10.30
C PHE A 70 7.10 -18.36 11.06
N LEU A 71 8.26 -18.75 11.57
CA LEU A 71 8.46 -20.03 12.24
C LEU A 71 7.74 -20.10 13.61
N ASN A 72 7.62 -18.95 14.30
CA ASN A 72 6.93 -18.90 15.59
C ASN A 72 5.41 -18.95 15.46
N ASP A 73 4.82 -18.42 14.37
CA ASP A 73 3.37 -18.29 14.23
C ASP A 73 2.83 -18.81 12.89
N TRP A 74 3.10 -18.16 11.78
CA TRP A 74 2.36 -18.36 10.52
C TRP A 74 2.56 -19.76 9.92
N VAL A 75 3.73 -20.36 10.06
CA VAL A 75 4.02 -21.74 9.62
C VAL A 75 3.13 -22.76 10.33
N LYS A 76 2.66 -22.45 11.55
CA LYS A 76 1.76 -23.32 12.33
C LYS A 76 0.29 -23.13 11.97
N ARG A 77 -0.07 -21.97 11.41
CA ARG A 77 -1.46 -21.60 11.11
C ARG A 77 -1.88 -21.81 9.66
N TYR A 78 -0.92 -21.80 8.75
CA TYR A 78 -1.19 -21.85 7.31
C TYR A 78 -0.33 -22.90 6.61
N ASP A 79 -0.92 -23.56 5.61
CA ASP A 79 -0.18 -24.50 4.76
C ASP A 79 0.46 -23.76 3.56
N ARG A 80 -0.14 -22.64 3.13
CA ARG A 80 0.34 -21.89 1.97
C ARG A 80 0.24 -20.38 2.22
N ILE A 81 1.34 -19.67 1.98
CA ILE A 81 1.37 -18.21 2.10
C ILE A 81 1.96 -17.60 0.83
N LEU A 82 1.18 -16.74 0.17
CA LEU A 82 1.67 -15.80 -0.83
C LEU A 82 1.94 -14.47 -0.14
N VAL A 83 3.19 -14.03 -0.15
CA VAL A 83 3.60 -12.73 0.42
C VAL A 83 3.71 -11.73 -0.70
N LEU A 84 2.77 -10.80 -0.77
CA LEU A 84 2.75 -9.68 -1.70
C LEU A 84 3.43 -8.49 -1.02
N THR A 85 4.63 -8.12 -1.49
CA THR A 85 5.41 -7.02 -0.90
C THR A 85 5.24 -5.72 -1.69
N VAL A 86 5.48 -4.60 -1.02
CA VAL A 86 5.72 -3.32 -1.70
C VAL A 86 6.85 -3.46 -2.71
N THR A 87 6.83 -2.65 -3.77
CA THR A 87 7.82 -2.71 -4.86
C THR A 87 9.28 -2.69 -4.36
N SER A 88 10.09 -3.61 -4.89
CA SER A 88 11.53 -3.70 -4.63
C SER A 88 12.30 -2.44 -5.06
N ALA A 89 11.75 -1.67 -6.01
CA ALA A 89 12.32 -0.40 -6.44
C ALA A 89 12.30 0.67 -5.32
N ARG A 90 11.51 0.49 -4.26
CA ARG A 90 11.31 1.47 -3.20
C ARG A 90 11.63 0.98 -1.80
N SER A 91 11.76 -0.34 -1.59
CA SER A 91 12.00 -0.94 -0.26
C SER A 91 12.76 -2.25 -0.36
N GLU A 92 13.53 -2.56 0.69
CA GLU A 92 14.20 -3.86 0.82
C GLU A 92 13.27 -4.99 1.32
N ILE A 93 11.99 -4.73 1.56
CA ILE A 93 11.05 -5.73 2.11
C ILE A 93 11.01 -6.98 1.22
N TYR A 94 10.92 -6.82 -0.11
CA TYR A 94 10.96 -7.95 -1.04
C TYR A 94 12.22 -8.79 -0.88
N LYS A 95 13.40 -8.14 -0.93
CA LYS A 95 14.71 -8.78 -0.78
C LYS A 95 14.81 -9.53 0.54
N ASN A 96 14.52 -8.84 1.66
CA ASN A 96 14.63 -9.41 3.01
C ASN A 96 13.67 -10.59 3.21
N THR A 97 12.44 -10.49 2.68
CA THR A 97 11.44 -11.57 2.77
C THR A 97 11.83 -12.77 1.90
N SER A 98 12.38 -12.51 0.72
CA SER A 98 12.90 -13.56 -0.17
C SER A 98 14.07 -14.30 0.47
N GLU A 99 15.01 -13.57 1.09
CA GLU A 99 16.12 -14.17 1.84
C GLU A 99 15.62 -14.98 3.05
N ALA A 100 14.69 -14.42 3.82
CA ALA A 100 14.06 -15.14 4.95
C ALA A 100 13.40 -16.45 4.52
N SER A 101 12.82 -16.50 3.30
CA SER A 101 12.13 -17.69 2.79
C SER A 101 13.01 -18.93 2.73
N TYR A 102 14.32 -18.78 2.48
CA TYR A 102 15.25 -19.92 2.50
C TYR A 102 15.35 -20.54 3.89
N THR A 103 15.48 -19.73 4.93
CA THR A 103 15.50 -20.20 6.32
C THR A 103 14.16 -20.83 6.70
N ILE A 104 13.05 -20.18 6.37
CA ILE A 104 11.69 -20.68 6.65
C ILE A 104 11.49 -22.04 5.99
N LEU A 105 11.80 -22.19 4.71
CA LEU A 105 11.60 -23.43 3.95
C LEU A 105 12.58 -24.55 4.36
N ARG A 106 13.72 -24.22 4.93
CA ARG A 106 14.64 -25.20 5.54
C ARG A 106 14.09 -25.74 6.85
N ASP A 107 13.54 -24.88 7.71
CA ASP A 107 13.28 -25.17 9.11
C ASP A 107 11.80 -25.52 9.43
N TYR A 108 10.84 -25.21 8.53
CA TYR A 108 9.40 -25.37 8.77
C TYR A 108 8.99 -26.81 9.15
N LYS A 109 9.66 -27.84 8.60
CA LYS A 109 9.31 -29.24 8.87
C LYS A 109 9.41 -29.58 10.35
N LYS A 110 10.49 -29.12 10.99
CA LYS A 110 10.70 -29.31 12.43
C LYS A 110 9.62 -28.62 13.26
N VAL A 111 9.28 -27.37 12.88
CA VAL A 111 8.24 -26.58 13.57
C VAL A 111 6.87 -27.22 13.43
N ARG A 112 6.50 -27.69 12.22
CA ARG A 112 5.21 -28.33 11.98
C ARG A 112 5.09 -29.69 12.66
N ALA A 113 6.15 -30.49 12.66
CA ALA A 113 6.19 -31.76 13.38
C ALA A 113 5.96 -31.58 14.90
N GLN A 114 6.58 -30.57 15.52
CA GLN A 114 6.36 -30.21 16.92
C GLN A 114 4.92 -29.74 17.22
N ALA A 115 4.23 -29.21 16.20
CA ALA A 115 2.83 -28.79 16.29
C ALA A 115 1.84 -29.89 15.84
N ASN A 116 2.30 -31.13 15.60
CA ASN A 116 1.50 -32.23 15.06
C ASN A 116 0.80 -31.95 13.73
N LEU A 117 1.46 -31.18 12.84
CA LEU A 117 0.99 -30.83 11.50
C LEU A 117 1.75 -31.63 10.45
N SER A 118 1.05 -32.45 9.64
CA SER A 118 1.63 -33.31 8.62
C SER A 118 1.76 -32.65 7.25
N GLU A 119 0.88 -31.68 6.94
CA GLU A 119 0.85 -31.03 5.63
C GLU A 119 2.11 -30.21 5.36
N PRO A 120 2.64 -30.20 4.13
CA PRO A 120 3.80 -29.39 3.78
C PRO A 120 3.44 -27.89 3.77
N PHE A 121 4.39 -27.06 4.21
CA PHE A 121 4.29 -25.60 4.11
C PHE A 121 4.86 -25.11 2.78
N LEU A 122 4.12 -24.24 2.11
CA LEU A 122 4.53 -23.59 0.87
C LEU A 122 4.50 -22.06 1.02
N MET A 123 5.59 -21.41 0.66
CA MET A 123 5.71 -19.96 0.64
C MET A 123 6.16 -19.47 -0.74
N ARG A 124 5.59 -18.37 -1.19
CA ARG A 124 6.07 -17.60 -2.35
C ARG A 124 6.10 -16.12 -1.99
N VAL A 125 7.16 -15.45 -2.37
CA VAL A 125 7.30 -14.00 -2.24
C VAL A 125 7.09 -13.38 -3.61
N PHE A 126 6.28 -12.33 -3.67
CA PHE A 126 5.90 -11.66 -4.91
C PHE A 126 6.12 -10.15 -4.76
N ASP A 127 6.92 -9.56 -5.65
CA ASP A 127 7.05 -8.11 -5.78
C ASP A 127 5.80 -7.54 -6.46
N SER A 128 5.08 -6.65 -5.81
CA SER A 128 3.88 -6.06 -6.40
C SER A 128 4.17 -5.06 -7.52
N HIS A 129 5.41 -4.62 -7.69
CA HIS A 129 5.81 -3.53 -8.58
C HIS A 129 5.04 -2.22 -8.36
N THR A 130 4.33 -2.10 -7.23
CA THR A 130 3.52 -0.94 -6.86
C THR A 130 3.60 -0.69 -5.35
N LEU A 131 2.79 0.24 -4.81
CA LEU A 131 2.75 0.54 -3.38
C LEU A 131 1.37 1.04 -2.94
N PHE A 132 1.14 1.07 -1.63
CA PHE A 132 -0.05 1.61 -0.96
C PHE A 132 -1.35 1.03 -1.52
N THR A 133 -2.20 1.87 -2.13
CA THR A 133 -3.48 1.44 -2.74
C THR A 133 -3.30 0.52 -3.94
N GLY A 134 -2.19 0.60 -4.68
CA GLY A 134 -1.87 -0.33 -5.76
C GLY A 134 -1.63 -1.75 -5.23
N GLN A 135 -0.84 -1.87 -4.16
CA GLN A 135 -0.66 -3.13 -3.43
C GLN A 135 -1.98 -3.60 -2.81
N GLY A 136 -2.78 -2.65 -2.27
CA GLY A 136 -4.12 -2.93 -1.74
C GLY A 136 -5.06 -3.53 -2.80
N LEU A 137 -5.06 -2.99 -4.01
CA LEU A 137 -5.87 -3.51 -5.11
C LEU A 137 -5.48 -4.94 -5.50
N MET A 138 -4.18 -5.24 -5.56
CA MET A 138 -3.70 -6.60 -5.83
C MET A 138 -4.05 -7.58 -4.71
N ALA A 139 -3.94 -7.15 -3.46
CA ALA A 139 -4.32 -7.96 -2.30
C ALA A 139 -5.84 -8.21 -2.27
N PHE A 140 -6.65 -7.20 -2.60
CA PHE A 140 -8.10 -7.36 -2.78
C PHE A 140 -8.42 -8.38 -3.87
N GLU A 141 -7.77 -8.30 -5.02
CA GLU A 141 -7.98 -9.25 -6.12
C GLU A 141 -7.55 -10.67 -5.74
N ALA A 142 -6.44 -10.83 -5.02
CA ALA A 142 -6.02 -12.13 -4.51
C ALA A 142 -7.08 -12.78 -3.61
N LEU A 143 -7.71 -11.99 -2.71
CA LEU A 143 -8.83 -12.46 -1.88
C LEU A 143 -10.05 -12.84 -2.73
N ARG A 144 -10.43 -11.99 -3.69
CA ARG A 144 -11.55 -12.26 -4.59
C ARG A 144 -11.36 -13.57 -5.38
N LEU A 145 -10.16 -13.78 -5.91
CA LEU A 145 -9.81 -15.00 -6.64
C LEU A 145 -9.86 -16.24 -5.74
N ARG A 146 -9.42 -16.11 -4.48
CA ARG A 146 -9.48 -17.21 -3.51
C ARG A 146 -10.91 -17.49 -3.06
N ASP A 147 -11.63 -16.48 -2.61
CA ASP A 147 -12.88 -16.65 -1.85
C ASP A 147 -14.10 -16.80 -2.77
N VAL A 148 -14.15 -16.03 -3.87
CA VAL A 148 -15.25 -16.05 -4.84
C VAL A 148 -14.90 -16.95 -6.02
N GLY A 149 -13.71 -16.77 -6.59
CA GLY A 149 -13.24 -17.53 -7.75
C GLY A 149 -12.79 -18.96 -7.40
N ARG A 150 -12.60 -19.29 -6.12
CA ARG A 150 -12.10 -20.58 -5.61
C ARG A 150 -10.85 -21.06 -6.33
N GLN A 151 -9.99 -20.12 -6.74
CA GLN A 151 -8.79 -20.40 -7.49
C GLN A 151 -7.68 -20.97 -6.59
N GLY A 152 -6.88 -21.88 -7.15
CA GLY A 152 -5.73 -22.42 -6.47
C GLY A 152 -4.56 -21.43 -6.35
N PHE A 153 -3.66 -21.70 -5.41
CA PHE A 153 -2.54 -20.84 -5.02
C PHE A 153 -1.68 -20.35 -6.22
N ASP A 154 -1.28 -21.28 -7.11
CA ASP A 154 -0.44 -20.92 -8.26
C ASP A 154 -1.21 -20.19 -9.36
N VAL A 155 -2.51 -20.41 -9.46
CA VAL A 155 -3.38 -19.65 -10.39
C VAL A 155 -3.48 -18.21 -9.93
N ILE A 156 -3.73 -17.98 -8.63
CA ILE A 156 -3.77 -16.63 -8.04
C ILE A 156 -2.45 -15.91 -8.33
N ARG A 157 -1.30 -16.54 -8.04
CA ARG A 157 0.01 -15.97 -8.29
C ARG A 157 0.17 -15.53 -9.75
N ARG A 158 -0.08 -16.43 -10.72
CA ARG A 158 0.03 -16.11 -12.16
C ARG A 158 -0.89 -14.98 -12.59
N GLN A 159 -2.11 -14.92 -12.05
CA GLN A 159 -3.04 -13.83 -12.35
C GLN A 159 -2.53 -12.50 -11.81
N LEU A 160 -1.97 -12.45 -10.60
CA LEU A 160 -1.35 -11.24 -10.07
C LEU A 160 -0.13 -10.80 -10.90
N GLU A 161 0.68 -11.76 -11.37
CA GLU A 161 1.80 -11.49 -12.29
C GLU A 161 1.33 -10.88 -13.62
N SER A 162 0.17 -11.28 -14.14
CA SER A 162 -0.38 -10.70 -15.36
C SER A 162 -1.04 -9.33 -15.17
N ILE A 163 -1.40 -9.00 -13.93
CA ILE A 163 -2.14 -7.78 -13.59
C ILE A 163 -1.22 -6.62 -13.19
N HIS A 164 -0.08 -6.89 -12.53
CA HIS A 164 0.76 -5.80 -12.00
C HIS A 164 1.15 -4.73 -13.05
N PRO A 165 1.41 -5.03 -14.36
CA PRO A 165 1.74 -4.01 -15.33
C PRO A 165 0.56 -3.09 -15.66
N LYS A 166 -0.66 -3.52 -15.34
CA LYS A 166 -1.89 -2.77 -15.56
C LYS A 166 -2.26 -1.86 -14.37
N ILE A 167 -1.59 -2.01 -13.23
CA ILE A 167 -1.85 -1.18 -12.05
C ILE A 167 -1.40 0.25 -12.29
N ARG A 168 -2.28 1.18 -11.99
CA ARG A 168 -2.00 2.62 -11.93
C ARG A 168 -2.31 3.08 -10.51
N ALA A 169 -1.30 3.46 -9.76
CA ALA A 169 -1.47 4.01 -8.42
C ALA A 169 -1.12 5.51 -8.44
N TYR A 170 -1.95 6.31 -7.80
CA TYR A 170 -1.83 7.77 -7.75
C TYR A 170 -1.75 8.25 -6.32
N PHE A 171 -0.94 9.29 -6.09
CA PHE A 171 -0.76 9.92 -4.78
C PHE A 171 -0.94 11.42 -4.92
N LEU A 172 -1.75 11.99 -4.04
CA LEU A 172 -2.01 13.41 -3.91
C LEU A 172 -1.60 13.85 -2.50
N PRO A 173 -0.42 14.46 -2.31
CA PRO A 173 -0.04 15.02 -1.03
C PRO A 173 -0.88 16.27 -0.73
N ASN A 174 -1.38 16.37 0.48
CA ASN A 174 -1.94 17.64 0.96
C ASN A 174 -0.82 18.64 1.32
N ASP A 175 0.32 18.12 1.79
CA ASP A 175 1.52 18.90 2.08
C ASP A 175 2.71 18.37 1.26
N VAL A 176 3.20 19.22 0.34
CA VAL A 176 4.29 18.90 -0.60
C VAL A 176 5.62 18.63 0.13
N TYR A 177 5.79 19.12 1.36
CA TYR A 177 6.99 18.93 2.16
C TYR A 177 7.40 17.46 2.33
N TYR A 178 6.44 16.57 2.53
CA TYR A 178 6.70 15.14 2.70
C TYR A 178 7.28 14.51 1.44
N VAL A 179 6.67 14.78 0.28
CA VAL A 179 7.17 14.30 -1.02
C VAL A 179 8.54 14.87 -1.33
N TYR A 180 8.75 16.17 -1.06
CA TYR A 180 10.04 16.84 -1.23
C TYR A 180 11.16 16.14 -0.45
N ASN A 181 10.95 15.88 0.85
CA ASN A 181 11.97 15.23 1.66
C ASN A 181 12.33 13.83 1.13
N ARG A 182 11.35 13.07 0.62
CA ARG A 182 11.59 11.75 0.03
C ARG A 182 12.34 11.83 -1.28
N ALA A 183 11.95 12.74 -2.17
CA ALA A 183 12.65 12.99 -3.42
C ALA A 183 14.11 13.42 -3.16
N LYS A 184 14.33 14.32 -2.20
CA LYS A 184 15.66 14.78 -1.78
C LYS A 184 16.54 13.62 -1.26
N LEU A 185 16.01 12.78 -0.38
CA LEU A 185 16.74 11.61 0.16
C LEU A 185 17.16 10.61 -0.92
N ARG A 186 16.46 10.59 -2.06
CA ARG A 186 16.71 9.69 -3.20
C ARG A 186 17.49 10.33 -4.34
N GLY A 187 17.75 11.64 -4.27
CA GLY A 187 18.40 12.37 -5.37
C GLY A 187 17.53 12.44 -6.64
N GLU A 188 16.19 12.48 -6.51
CA GLU A 188 15.29 12.52 -7.66
C GLU A 188 15.29 13.89 -8.34
N GLU A 189 15.16 13.94 -9.68
CA GLU A 189 15.13 15.19 -10.46
C GLU A 189 13.97 16.13 -10.11
N SER A 190 12.88 15.59 -9.58
CA SER A 190 11.70 16.35 -9.12
C SER A 190 12.01 17.32 -7.96
N VAL A 191 13.15 17.19 -7.28
CA VAL A 191 13.53 18.00 -6.09
C VAL A 191 13.48 19.50 -6.39
N ASN A 192 13.99 19.93 -7.52
CA ASN A 192 14.05 21.37 -7.88
C ASN A 192 12.65 21.98 -7.99
N TRP A 193 11.73 21.30 -8.67
CA TRP A 193 10.34 21.74 -8.77
C TRP A 193 9.63 21.73 -7.41
N LEU A 194 9.82 20.69 -6.61
CA LEU A 194 9.23 20.58 -5.28
C LEU A 194 9.76 21.67 -4.33
N THR A 195 11.05 22.00 -4.44
CA THR A 195 11.65 23.13 -3.68
C THR A 195 11.00 24.47 -4.03
N TYR A 196 10.82 24.73 -5.32
CA TYR A 196 10.12 25.92 -5.78
C TYR A 196 8.67 25.97 -5.25
N GLN A 197 7.97 24.85 -5.28
CA GLN A 197 6.58 24.75 -4.82
C GLN A 197 6.44 25.01 -3.31
N ILE A 198 7.38 24.52 -2.49
CA ILE A 198 7.37 24.78 -1.04
C ILE A 198 7.58 26.26 -0.74
N GLY A 199 8.44 26.94 -1.51
CA GLY A 199 8.70 28.39 -1.35
C GLY A 199 7.70 29.31 -2.03
N SER A 200 6.76 28.80 -2.81
CA SER A 200 5.80 29.58 -3.55
C SER A 200 4.48 29.80 -2.79
N MET A 201 3.82 30.93 -3.03
CA MET A 201 2.46 31.18 -2.53
C MET A 201 1.39 30.44 -3.36
N LEU A 202 1.78 29.71 -4.40
CA LEU A 202 0.87 28.98 -5.27
C LEU A 202 0.52 27.65 -4.60
N ASP A 203 -0.76 27.43 -4.33
CA ASP A 203 -1.26 26.17 -3.76
C ASP A 203 -1.41 25.11 -4.87
N VAL A 204 -0.29 24.71 -5.48
CA VAL A 204 -0.24 23.66 -6.51
C VAL A 204 0.17 22.35 -5.87
N LYS A 205 -0.62 21.29 -6.08
CA LYS A 205 -0.36 19.95 -5.56
C LYS A 205 0.10 19.02 -6.69
N PRO A 206 1.23 18.29 -6.52
CA PRO A 206 1.61 17.29 -7.52
C PRO A 206 0.73 16.06 -7.41
N ILE A 207 0.24 15.55 -8.53
CA ILE A 207 -0.29 14.19 -8.59
C ILE A 207 0.82 13.29 -9.12
N ILE A 208 1.23 12.33 -8.29
CA ILE A 208 2.30 11.40 -8.59
C ILE A 208 1.68 10.08 -8.98
N GLN A 209 2.03 9.57 -10.15
CA GLN A 209 1.65 8.24 -10.62
C GLN A 209 2.79 7.24 -10.37
N MET A 210 2.43 6.03 -9.98
CA MET A 210 3.33 4.87 -9.92
C MET A 210 2.87 3.82 -10.94
N VAL A 211 3.82 3.38 -11.76
CA VAL A 211 3.66 2.27 -12.71
C VAL A 211 4.94 1.46 -12.70
N GLU A 212 4.87 0.15 -12.49
CA GLU A 212 6.02 -0.76 -12.55
C GLU A 212 7.24 -0.28 -11.73
N GLY A 213 7.00 0.21 -10.51
CA GLY A 213 8.06 0.71 -9.62
C GLY A 213 8.58 2.12 -9.94
N ALA A 214 8.24 2.69 -11.10
CA ALA A 214 8.62 4.05 -11.48
C ALA A 214 7.55 5.07 -11.06
N THR A 215 8.00 6.27 -10.66
CA THR A 215 7.09 7.38 -10.30
C THR A 215 7.32 8.58 -11.20
N GLU A 216 6.23 9.26 -11.57
CA GLU A 216 6.25 10.50 -12.32
C GLU A 216 5.17 11.48 -11.83
N ILE A 217 5.39 12.80 -12.00
CA ILE A 217 4.37 13.81 -11.75
C ILE A 217 3.52 13.97 -13.01
N VAL A 218 2.28 13.47 -12.97
CA VAL A 218 1.37 13.44 -14.12
C VAL A 218 0.44 14.64 -14.21
N ALA A 219 0.25 15.38 -13.11
CA ALA A 219 -0.56 16.60 -13.09
C ALA A 219 -0.13 17.53 -11.94
N ARG A 220 -0.52 18.79 -12.05
CA ARG A 220 -0.22 19.86 -11.07
C ARG A 220 -1.45 20.74 -10.84
N PRO A 221 -2.55 20.17 -10.31
CA PRO A 221 -3.77 20.93 -10.02
C PRO A 221 -3.57 21.96 -8.92
N LYS A 222 -4.43 22.97 -8.89
CA LYS A 222 -4.51 23.95 -7.81
C LYS A 222 -5.31 23.39 -6.64
N GLY A 223 -4.70 23.37 -5.46
CA GLY A 223 -5.32 22.90 -4.23
C GLY A 223 -5.57 21.39 -4.17
N PHE A 224 -5.90 20.92 -2.98
CA PHE A 224 -6.19 19.51 -2.75
C PHE A 224 -7.48 19.05 -3.45
N ASN A 225 -8.54 19.87 -3.41
CA ASN A 225 -9.80 19.55 -4.07
C ASN A 225 -9.64 19.43 -5.59
N GLY A 226 -8.91 20.36 -6.22
CA GLY A 226 -8.59 20.25 -7.65
C GLY A 226 -7.80 18.97 -7.99
N GLY A 227 -6.99 18.49 -7.03
CA GLY A 227 -6.30 17.20 -7.13
C GLY A 227 -7.27 16.02 -7.09
N LEU A 228 -8.22 16.02 -6.18
CA LEU A 228 -9.27 15.00 -6.09
C LEU A 228 -10.14 14.97 -7.35
N ASP A 229 -10.57 16.14 -7.84
CA ASP A 229 -11.37 16.25 -9.06
C ASP A 229 -10.65 15.64 -10.26
N TRP A 230 -9.34 15.93 -10.42
CA TRP A 230 -8.54 15.35 -11.48
C TRP A 230 -8.44 13.83 -11.36
N MET A 231 -8.16 13.31 -10.15
CA MET A 231 -8.02 11.87 -9.91
C MET A 231 -9.33 11.13 -10.17
N PHE A 232 -10.46 11.67 -9.70
CA PHE A 232 -11.77 11.07 -9.93
C PHE A 232 -12.21 11.16 -11.40
N ALA A 233 -11.94 12.27 -12.10
CA ALA A 233 -12.21 12.38 -13.53
C ALA A 233 -11.40 11.35 -14.33
N LYS A 234 -10.11 11.18 -13.99
CA LYS A 234 -9.25 10.16 -14.62
C LYS A 234 -9.78 8.76 -14.37
N ALA A 235 -10.15 8.44 -13.13
CA ALA A 235 -10.70 7.12 -12.80
C ALA A 235 -12.06 6.87 -13.47
N ARG A 236 -12.95 7.86 -13.58
CA ARG A 236 -14.21 7.74 -14.32
C ARG A 236 -13.97 7.37 -15.79
N SER A 237 -13.03 8.05 -16.45
CA SER A 237 -12.65 7.72 -17.83
C SER A 237 -12.15 6.29 -17.99
N GLU A 238 -11.34 5.79 -17.04
CA GLU A 238 -10.84 4.39 -17.11
C GLU A 238 -11.94 3.38 -16.79
N ILE A 239 -12.88 3.68 -15.89
CA ILE A 239 -14.07 2.85 -15.65
C ILE A 239 -14.87 2.68 -16.96
N GLU A 240 -15.06 3.75 -17.71
CA GLU A 240 -15.81 3.73 -18.98
C GLU A 240 -15.09 2.96 -20.09
N ARG A 241 -13.75 2.99 -20.10
CA ARG A 241 -12.93 2.16 -21.00
C ARG A 241 -12.92 0.68 -20.64
N GLY A 242 -13.25 0.37 -19.38
CA GLY A 242 -13.13 -0.94 -18.79
C GLY A 242 -11.92 -1.08 -17.88
N LEU A 243 -12.09 -1.82 -16.80
CA LEU A 243 -11.03 -2.14 -15.84
C LEU A 243 -10.76 -3.65 -15.84
N SER A 244 -9.48 -4.04 -15.78
CA SER A 244 -9.08 -5.44 -15.61
C SER A 244 -9.52 -6.02 -14.26
N ILE A 245 -9.54 -5.18 -13.21
CA ILE A 245 -10.14 -5.48 -11.90
C ILE A 245 -11.30 -4.51 -11.70
N LYS A 246 -12.52 -5.02 -11.52
CA LYS A 246 -13.70 -4.18 -11.27
C LYS A 246 -13.74 -3.65 -9.84
N ALA A 247 -12.65 -3.04 -9.42
CA ALA A 247 -12.50 -2.41 -8.12
C ALA A 247 -11.53 -1.24 -8.19
N ILE A 248 -11.73 -0.27 -7.29
CA ILE A 248 -10.83 0.85 -7.04
C ILE A 248 -10.52 0.87 -5.55
N CYS A 249 -9.23 0.84 -5.22
CA CYS A 249 -8.75 1.04 -3.85
C CYS A 249 -8.36 2.49 -3.64
N MET A 250 -8.78 3.06 -2.51
CA MET A 250 -8.48 4.43 -2.09
C MET A 250 -7.96 4.42 -0.66
N SER A 251 -7.11 5.35 -0.30
CA SER A 251 -6.72 5.59 1.09
C SER A 251 -6.58 7.07 1.39
N TYR A 252 -6.84 7.44 2.64
CA TYR A 252 -6.77 8.81 3.12
C TYR A 252 -5.93 8.90 4.39
N GLY A 253 -5.08 9.92 4.46
CA GLY A 253 -4.13 10.17 5.55
C GLY A 253 -4.72 10.97 6.71
N GLY A 254 -5.94 10.68 7.13
CA GLY A 254 -6.67 11.36 8.20
C GLY A 254 -7.91 10.59 8.62
N GLU A 255 -8.82 11.25 9.35
CA GLU A 255 -10.10 10.64 9.73
C GLU A 255 -10.93 10.37 8.46
N LEU A 256 -11.38 9.15 8.25
CA LEU A 256 -12.05 8.76 7.00
C LEU A 256 -13.34 9.56 6.74
N ASP A 257 -13.96 10.10 7.78
CA ASP A 257 -15.17 10.89 7.63
C ASP A 257 -14.88 12.27 6.99
N GLU A 258 -13.66 12.77 7.10
CA GLU A 258 -13.25 14.01 6.41
C GLU A 258 -13.38 13.87 4.88
N ILE A 259 -12.90 12.76 4.31
CA ILE A 259 -12.98 12.53 2.86
C ILE A 259 -14.37 12.07 2.41
N LYS A 260 -15.06 11.26 3.24
CA LYS A 260 -16.42 10.76 2.93
C LYS A 260 -17.46 11.86 2.82
N GLN A 261 -17.29 12.99 3.52
CA GLN A 261 -18.18 14.13 3.48
C GLN A 261 -18.00 14.99 2.24
N LEU A 262 -16.90 14.84 1.48
CA LEU A 262 -16.66 15.63 0.29
C LEU A 262 -17.59 15.20 -0.86
N THR A 263 -18.28 16.16 -1.46
CA THR A 263 -19.17 15.93 -2.60
C THR A 263 -18.46 15.20 -3.76
N PRO A 264 -17.23 15.57 -4.20
CA PRO A 264 -16.53 14.85 -5.27
C PRO A 264 -16.33 13.36 -4.97
N TYR A 265 -16.02 12.99 -3.71
CA TYR A 265 -15.88 11.60 -3.30
C TYR A 265 -17.21 10.85 -3.37
N GLN A 266 -18.29 11.43 -2.83
CA GLN A 266 -19.62 10.82 -2.81
C GLN A 266 -20.14 10.58 -4.24
N GLU A 267 -20.00 11.55 -5.11
CA GLU A 267 -20.36 11.45 -6.53
C GLU A 267 -19.53 10.40 -7.26
N PHE A 268 -18.24 10.31 -6.96
CA PHE A 268 -17.37 9.29 -7.55
C PHE A 268 -17.77 7.89 -7.12
N VAL A 269 -18.01 7.67 -5.83
CA VAL A 269 -18.44 6.36 -5.30
C VAL A 269 -19.78 5.93 -5.91
N LYS A 270 -20.74 6.86 -6.01
CA LYS A 270 -22.02 6.61 -6.68
C LYS A 270 -21.83 6.20 -8.14
N PHE A 271 -21.04 6.96 -8.88
CA PHE A 271 -20.71 6.69 -10.29
C PHE A 271 -20.09 5.30 -10.48
N ALA A 272 -19.11 4.92 -9.64
CA ALA A 272 -18.46 3.62 -9.70
C ALA A 272 -19.45 2.48 -9.40
N HIS A 273 -20.29 2.65 -8.38
CA HIS A 273 -21.30 1.67 -7.99
C HIS A 273 -22.34 1.42 -9.11
N GLU A 274 -22.84 2.48 -9.76
CA GLU A 274 -23.76 2.36 -10.90
C GLU A 274 -23.17 1.53 -12.05
N ARG A 275 -21.83 1.49 -12.17
CA ARG A 275 -21.08 0.71 -13.18
C ARG A 275 -20.58 -0.63 -12.65
N LYS A 276 -21.05 -1.05 -11.48
CA LYS A 276 -20.66 -2.31 -10.82
C LYS A 276 -19.16 -2.41 -10.56
N VAL A 277 -18.51 -1.28 -10.27
CA VAL A 277 -17.13 -1.21 -9.82
C VAL A 277 -17.12 -1.02 -8.31
N ALA A 278 -16.50 -1.97 -7.60
CA ALA A 278 -16.36 -1.89 -6.15
C ALA A 278 -15.39 -0.75 -5.76
N THR A 279 -15.68 -0.08 -4.65
CA THR A 279 -14.79 0.92 -4.07
C THR A 279 -14.40 0.53 -2.65
N ALA A 280 -13.12 0.59 -2.34
CA ALA A 280 -12.60 0.33 -1.00
C ALA A 280 -11.86 1.59 -0.52
N LEU A 281 -12.22 2.13 0.64
CA LEU A 281 -11.54 3.26 1.27
C LEU A 281 -10.88 2.79 2.57
N ALA A 282 -9.58 2.97 2.67
CA ALA A 282 -8.77 2.63 3.83
C ALA A 282 -8.25 3.86 4.56
N LEU A 283 -7.99 3.75 5.85
CA LEU A 283 -7.05 4.62 6.51
C LEU A 283 -5.66 4.35 5.92
N MET A 284 -5.00 5.40 5.40
CA MET A 284 -3.64 5.28 4.87
C MET A 284 -2.69 4.79 5.97
N SER A 285 -1.82 3.82 5.68
CA SER A 285 -0.84 3.28 6.64
C SER A 285 0.10 4.38 7.16
N VAL A 286 0.70 4.18 8.32
CA VAL A 286 1.78 5.08 8.77
C VAL A 286 2.91 5.07 7.75
N THR A 287 3.24 3.88 7.24
CA THR A 287 4.26 3.68 6.21
C THR A 287 4.00 4.52 4.95
N ALA A 288 2.74 4.62 4.48
CA ALA A 288 2.39 5.49 3.37
C ALA A 288 2.33 6.98 3.79
N GLY A 289 1.75 7.27 4.95
CA GLY A 289 1.55 8.62 5.46
C GLY A 289 2.83 9.42 5.62
N ILE A 290 3.95 8.79 5.99
CA ILE A 290 5.25 9.48 6.08
C ILE A 290 5.82 9.90 4.71
N TYR A 291 5.26 9.39 3.61
CA TYR A 291 5.62 9.78 2.23
C TYR A 291 4.63 10.77 1.63
N VAL A 292 3.33 10.58 1.88
CA VAL A 292 2.26 11.39 1.27
C VAL A 292 1.84 12.55 2.17
N GLY A 293 2.06 12.41 3.50
CA GLY A 293 1.69 13.39 4.50
C GLY A 293 0.26 13.22 5.02
N ARG A 294 -0.01 13.86 6.17
CA ARG A 294 -1.35 13.92 6.76
C ARG A 294 -2.31 14.65 5.80
N GLY A 295 -3.53 14.15 5.69
CA GLY A 295 -4.54 14.68 4.76
C GLY A 295 -4.27 14.34 3.30
N GLY A 296 -3.23 13.55 3.01
CA GLY A 296 -2.96 13.07 1.66
C GLY A 296 -3.94 11.98 1.22
N PHE A 297 -4.06 11.80 -0.09
CA PHE A 297 -4.98 10.82 -0.70
C PHE A 297 -4.23 9.92 -1.69
N SER A 298 -4.59 8.65 -1.72
CA SER A 298 -4.09 7.70 -2.71
C SER A 298 -5.25 6.94 -3.35
N MET A 299 -5.10 6.58 -4.62
CA MET A 299 -6.06 5.80 -5.37
C MET A 299 -5.36 4.88 -6.37
N ALA A 300 -5.87 3.66 -6.54
CA ALA A 300 -5.37 2.75 -7.55
C ALA A 300 -6.48 1.96 -8.24
N TYR A 301 -6.23 1.67 -9.52
CA TYR A 301 -7.04 0.81 -10.37
C TYR A 301 -6.17 0.05 -11.37
N ALA A 302 -6.71 -1.00 -12.01
CA ALA A 302 -6.05 -1.75 -13.06
C ALA A 302 -6.72 -1.45 -14.42
N VAL A 303 -5.97 -0.85 -15.35
CA VAL A 303 -6.46 -0.57 -16.71
C VAL A 303 -6.72 -1.86 -17.49
N ALA A 304 -7.49 -1.78 -18.56
CA ALA A 304 -7.87 -2.92 -19.42
C ALA A 304 -6.68 -3.69 -20.03
#